data_99f2d52dcf1eb211426494b870e9035c
#
_entry.id   99f2d52dcf1eb211426494b870e9035c
#
_cell.length_a   1.000
_cell.length_b   1.000
_cell.length_c   1.000
_cell.angle_alpha   90.00
_cell.angle_beta   90.00
_cell.angle_gamma   90.00
#
_symmetry.space_group_name_H-M   'P 1'
#
loop_
_entity.id
_entity.type
_entity.pdbx_description
1 polymer ?
#
loop_
_entity_poly.entity_id
_entity_poly.type
_entity_poly.pdbx_seq_one_letter_code
_entity_poly.pdbx_strand_id
1 'polypeptide(L)'
;TLIFYLFSTKKYQASAMAVLLLCCVCAEAISADTDNYSMDRTKEEYAGDYQDFRDIKKELDEIEGNDTYRMELTSLRARMDPAWYNYNGVSTFSSMAYEKLANLQEQLGLFGNYINSYTYNPQTPVYNSMMSLKYIVDNNEYNPPLNDKLYEYVGSSGKFHAYRNKYWLPIAYCVKSDITS
;
A
#
# COMPACT_ATOMS: atom_id res chain seq x y z
N THR A 1 -39.30 -15.13 1.78
CA THR A 1 -40.07 -16.41 1.73
C THR A 1 -41.44 -16.25 2.38
N LEU A 2 -41.56 -15.69 3.59
CA LEU A 2 -42.85 -15.49 4.29
C LEU A 2 -43.79 -14.53 3.54
N ILE A 3 -43.26 -13.42 3.05
CA ILE A 3 -44.02 -12.40 2.29
C ILE A 3 -44.62 -13.03 1.03
N PHE A 4 -43.85 -13.84 0.30
CA PHE A 4 -44.27 -14.51 -0.92
C PHE A 4 -45.38 -15.56 -0.58
N TYR A 5 -45.27 -16.29 0.51
CA TYR A 5 -46.30 -17.22 1.00
C TYR A 5 -47.60 -16.49 1.33
N LEU A 6 -47.56 -15.37 2.05
CA LEU A 6 -48.72 -14.55 2.39
C LEU A 6 -49.43 -13.97 1.15
N PHE A 7 -48.65 -13.57 0.15
CA PHE A 7 -49.18 -13.12 -1.14
C PHE A 7 -49.87 -14.27 -1.90
N SER A 8 -49.25 -15.45 -1.97
CA SER A 8 -49.79 -16.60 -2.69
C SER A 8 -51.10 -17.12 -2.09
N THR A 9 -51.32 -16.94 -0.79
CA THR A 9 -52.53 -17.31 -0.10
C THR A 9 -53.69 -16.30 -0.26
N LYS A 10 -53.49 -15.21 -1.02
CA LYS A 10 -54.49 -14.12 -1.27
C LYS A 10 -55.09 -13.51 0.00
N LYS A 11 -54.39 -13.60 1.12
CA LYS A 11 -54.86 -13.03 2.41
C LYS A 11 -54.70 -11.50 2.47
N TYR A 12 -53.81 -10.92 1.65
CA TYR A 12 -53.52 -9.49 1.66
C TYR A 12 -53.64 -8.91 0.25
N GLN A 13 -53.93 -7.63 0.17
CA GLN A 13 -53.92 -6.89 -1.11
C GLN A 13 -52.51 -6.78 -1.63
N ALA A 14 -52.36 -6.84 -2.96
CA ALA A 14 -51.04 -6.75 -3.62
C ALA A 14 -50.28 -5.45 -3.29
N SER A 15 -51.01 -4.33 -3.12
CA SER A 15 -50.42 -3.04 -2.71
C SER A 15 -49.81 -3.07 -1.31
N ALA A 16 -50.48 -3.70 -0.36
CA ALA A 16 -49.98 -3.83 1.01
C ALA A 16 -48.70 -4.70 1.05
N MET A 17 -48.67 -5.76 0.27
CA MET A 17 -47.49 -6.61 0.15
C MET A 17 -46.31 -5.90 -0.53
N ALA A 18 -46.60 -5.09 -1.54
CA ALA A 18 -45.55 -4.28 -2.20
C ALA A 18 -44.93 -3.24 -1.24
N VAL A 19 -45.76 -2.60 -0.42
CA VAL A 19 -45.28 -1.64 0.58
C VAL A 19 -44.43 -2.36 1.63
N LEU A 20 -44.87 -3.52 2.11
CA LEU A 20 -44.11 -4.29 3.10
C LEU A 20 -42.74 -4.73 2.55
N LEU A 21 -42.71 -5.17 1.30
CA LEU A 21 -41.47 -5.57 0.63
C LEU A 21 -40.54 -4.39 0.47
N LEU A 22 -41.07 -3.23 0.06
CA LEU A 22 -40.29 -2.00 -0.04
C LEU A 22 -39.71 -1.59 1.31
N CYS A 23 -40.49 -1.65 2.38
CA CYS A 23 -39.98 -1.37 3.72
C CYS A 23 -38.85 -2.31 4.14
N CYS A 24 -38.96 -3.61 3.82
CA CYS A 24 -37.88 -4.57 4.11
C CYS A 24 -36.60 -4.24 3.32
N VAL A 25 -36.72 -3.92 2.03
CA VAL A 25 -35.56 -3.54 1.18
C VAL A 25 -34.91 -2.24 1.68
N CYS A 26 -35.73 -1.26 2.04
CA CYS A 26 -35.21 -0.01 2.62
C CYS A 26 -34.50 -0.25 3.96
N ALA A 27 -35.05 -1.07 4.83
CA ALA A 27 -34.43 -1.40 6.11
C ALA A 27 -33.10 -2.13 5.93
N GLU A 28 -33.03 -3.07 4.99
CA GLU A 28 -31.80 -3.79 4.64
C GLU A 28 -30.76 -2.82 4.05
N ALA A 29 -31.14 -1.95 3.12
CA ALA A 29 -30.26 -0.95 2.54
C ALA A 29 -29.69 0.00 3.61
N ILE A 30 -30.54 0.52 4.49
CA ILE A 30 -30.10 1.41 5.58
C ILE A 30 -29.14 0.68 6.53
N SER A 31 -29.43 -0.57 6.86
CA SER A 31 -28.53 -1.36 7.73
C SER A 31 -27.17 -1.57 7.07
N ALA A 32 -27.14 -1.97 5.79
CA ALA A 32 -25.91 -2.18 5.04
C ALA A 32 -25.10 -0.87 4.88
N ASP A 33 -25.78 0.23 4.60
CA ASP A 33 -25.11 1.55 4.48
C ASP A 33 -24.55 2.00 5.83
N THR A 34 -25.26 1.79 6.94
CA THR A 34 -24.78 2.14 8.27
C THR A 34 -23.54 1.34 8.65
N ASP A 35 -23.53 0.03 8.37
CA ASP A 35 -22.39 -0.83 8.65
C ASP A 35 -21.18 -0.43 7.78
N ASN A 36 -21.38 -0.11 6.51
CA ASN A 36 -20.32 0.37 5.64
C ASN A 36 -19.80 1.75 6.05
N TYR A 37 -20.70 2.66 6.43
CA TYR A 37 -20.31 4.02 6.86
C TYR A 37 -19.44 4.02 8.12
N SER A 38 -19.64 3.07 9.03
CA SER A 38 -18.82 2.90 10.23
C SER A 38 -17.37 2.50 9.94
N MET A 39 -17.08 2.05 8.73
CA MET A 39 -15.75 1.70 8.24
C MET A 39 -15.02 2.88 7.57
N ASP A 40 -15.72 3.99 7.31
CA ASP A 40 -15.13 5.16 6.65
C ASP A 40 -14.16 5.87 7.56
N ARG A 41 -13.05 6.30 6.97
CA ARG A 41 -12.07 7.17 7.61
C ARG A 41 -12.36 8.62 7.26
N THR A 42 -12.05 9.53 8.16
CA THR A 42 -12.10 10.95 7.83
C THR A 42 -11.08 11.28 6.75
N LYS A 43 -11.29 12.39 6.05
CA LYS A 43 -10.34 12.87 5.04
C LYS A 43 -8.97 13.15 5.66
N GLU A 44 -8.94 13.65 6.87
CA GLU A 44 -7.73 13.94 7.64
C GLU A 44 -6.97 12.65 7.99
N GLU A 45 -7.67 11.61 8.43
CA GLU A 45 -7.04 10.31 8.70
C GLU A 45 -6.52 9.64 7.43
N TYR A 46 -7.21 9.87 6.30
CA TYR A 46 -6.81 9.28 5.02
C TYR A 46 -5.63 10.01 4.37
N ALA A 47 -5.61 11.33 4.39
CA ALA A 47 -4.70 12.17 3.63
C ALA A 47 -3.79 13.06 4.50
N GLY A 48 -3.88 13.00 5.84
CA GLY A 48 -3.19 13.92 6.74
C GLY A 48 -1.67 13.97 6.54
N ASP A 49 -1.05 12.83 6.25
CA ASP A 49 0.40 12.73 6.08
C ASP A 49 0.88 13.03 4.64
N TYR A 50 -0.04 13.31 3.71
CA TYR A 50 0.30 13.43 2.30
C TYR A 50 1.22 14.61 2.02
N GLN A 51 0.99 15.73 2.70
CA GLN A 51 1.81 16.93 2.48
C GLN A 51 3.24 16.73 3.01
N ASP A 52 3.38 16.16 4.20
CA ASP A 52 4.70 15.89 4.79
C ASP A 52 5.53 14.96 3.90
N PHE A 53 4.90 13.93 3.33
CA PHE A 53 5.58 13.05 2.39
C PHE A 53 5.98 13.78 1.10
N ARG A 54 5.12 14.65 0.58
CA ARG A 54 5.45 15.44 -0.61
C ARG A 54 6.63 16.36 -0.38
N ASP A 55 6.73 16.94 0.80
CA ASP A 55 7.81 17.86 1.14
C ASP A 55 9.16 17.13 1.19
N ILE A 56 9.22 15.95 1.87
CA ILE A 56 10.44 15.14 1.87
C ILE A 56 10.77 14.60 0.47
N LYS A 57 9.77 14.16 -0.30
CA LYS A 57 9.98 13.71 -1.67
C LYS A 57 10.55 14.82 -2.56
N LYS A 58 10.04 16.03 -2.44
CA LYS A 58 10.54 17.19 -3.17
C LYS A 58 12.00 17.48 -2.84
N GLU A 59 12.40 17.40 -1.58
CA GLU A 59 13.79 17.52 -1.15
C GLU A 59 14.68 16.46 -1.82
N LEU A 60 14.24 15.21 -1.86
CA LEU A 60 14.95 14.13 -2.54
C LEU A 60 15.03 14.35 -4.05
N ASP A 61 13.95 14.82 -4.69
CA ASP A 61 13.93 15.14 -6.12
C ASP A 61 14.88 16.31 -6.46
N GLU A 62 15.02 17.29 -5.58
CA GLU A 62 15.98 18.39 -5.74
C GLU A 62 17.44 17.91 -5.63
N ILE A 63 17.72 16.95 -4.74
CA ILE A 63 19.04 16.32 -4.60
C ILE A 63 19.40 15.52 -5.85
N GLU A 64 18.44 14.75 -6.39
CA GLU A 64 18.66 13.85 -7.54
C GLU A 64 18.58 14.56 -8.89
N GLY A 65 17.94 15.70 -8.96
CA GLY A 65 17.69 16.42 -10.20
C GLY A 65 16.79 15.65 -11.16
N ASN A 66 17.35 15.22 -12.31
CA ASN A 66 16.61 14.45 -13.31
C ASN A 66 16.83 12.94 -13.21
N ASP A 67 17.57 12.46 -12.23
CA ASP A 67 17.89 11.05 -12.11
C ASP A 67 16.70 10.27 -11.56
N THR A 68 16.46 9.10 -12.15
CA THR A 68 15.45 8.17 -11.67
C THR A 68 16.02 7.34 -10.52
N TYR A 69 15.34 7.35 -9.38
CA TYR A 69 15.73 6.58 -8.21
C TYR A 69 14.54 5.79 -7.66
N ARG A 70 14.84 4.77 -6.85
CA ARG A 70 13.86 4.02 -6.07
C ARG A 70 13.96 4.35 -4.60
N MET A 71 12.81 4.36 -3.96
CA MET A 71 12.69 4.52 -2.52
C MET A 71 11.58 3.61 -1.97
N GLU A 72 11.59 3.37 -0.67
CA GLU A 72 10.51 2.63 -0.03
C GLU A 72 10.28 3.13 1.39
N LEU A 73 9.03 3.01 1.86
CA LEU A 73 8.63 3.32 3.22
C LEU A 73 8.87 2.09 4.12
N THR A 74 9.33 2.31 5.35
CA THR A 74 9.49 1.22 6.33
C THR A 74 8.16 0.67 6.84
N SER A 75 7.11 1.49 6.81
CA SER A 75 5.75 1.08 7.16
C SER A 75 4.76 1.61 6.12
N LEU A 76 4.21 0.70 5.33
CA LEU A 76 3.21 1.05 4.33
C LEU A 76 1.81 1.02 4.92
N ARG A 77 1.03 2.03 4.62
CA ARG A 77 -0.39 2.07 4.92
C ARG A 77 -1.18 1.13 4.00
N ALA A 78 -0.78 1.08 2.74
CA ALA A 78 -1.36 0.22 1.72
C ALA A 78 -0.29 -0.21 0.70
N ARG A 79 -0.52 -1.35 0.05
CA ARG A 79 0.37 -1.85 -1.02
C ARG A 79 0.50 -0.92 -2.22
N MET A 80 -0.41 0.05 -2.31
CA MET A 80 -0.44 1.07 -3.36
C MET A 80 0.15 2.42 -2.92
N ASP A 81 0.79 2.49 -1.77
CA ASP A 81 1.46 3.72 -1.31
C ASP A 81 2.46 4.28 -2.33
N PRO A 82 3.24 3.48 -3.09
CA PRO A 82 4.04 4.01 -4.19
C PRO A 82 3.23 4.81 -5.22
N ALA A 83 2.05 4.35 -5.57
CA ALA A 83 1.15 5.08 -6.48
C ALA A 83 0.49 6.28 -5.81
N TRP A 84 0.08 6.16 -4.55
CA TRP A 84 -0.54 7.24 -3.79
C TRP A 84 0.40 8.42 -3.58
N TYR A 85 1.63 8.14 -3.20
CA TYR A 85 2.65 9.14 -2.92
C TYR A 85 3.52 9.50 -4.15
N ASN A 86 3.27 8.88 -5.30
CA ASN A 86 3.98 9.09 -6.56
C ASN A 86 5.50 8.90 -6.44
N TYR A 87 5.93 7.72 -5.99
CA TYR A 87 7.34 7.33 -5.96
C TYR A 87 7.57 5.95 -6.58
N ASN A 88 8.80 5.69 -7.00
CA ASN A 88 9.20 4.39 -7.55
C ASN A 88 9.57 3.44 -6.42
N GLY A 89 8.61 2.65 -5.96
CA GLY A 89 8.80 1.64 -4.92
C GLY A 89 9.01 0.23 -5.46
N VAL A 90 9.11 -0.74 -4.55
CA VAL A 90 9.09 -2.17 -4.87
C VAL A 90 7.74 -2.80 -4.52
N SER A 91 6.99 -2.20 -3.60
CA SER A 91 5.66 -2.70 -3.21
C SER A 91 4.65 -2.54 -4.32
N THR A 92 3.78 -3.54 -4.48
CA THR A 92 2.71 -3.48 -5.48
C THR A 92 1.53 -4.38 -5.14
N PHE A 93 0.38 -4.00 -5.66
CA PHE A 93 -0.78 -4.86 -5.87
C PHE A 93 -1.35 -4.57 -7.25
N SER A 94 -1.51 -5.60 -8.07
CA SER A 94 -2.15 -5.45 -9.37
C SER A 94 -2.70 -6.78 -9.84
N SER A 95 -3.92 -6.80 -10.34
CA SER A 95 -4.49 -7.98 -11.02
C SER A 95 -3.69 -8.42 -12.24
N MET A 96 -2.80 -7.55 -12.75
CA MET A 96 -1.91 -7.80 -13.87
C MET A 96 -0.46 -8.10 -13.43
N ALA A 97 -0.20 -8.22 -12.12
CA ALA A 97 1.13 -8.53 -11.63
C ALA A 97 1.56 -9.94 -12.07
N TYR A 98 2.86 -10.08 -12.34
CA TYR A 98 3.43 -11.34 -12.77
C TYR A 98 3.68 -12.26 -11.57
N GLU A 99 3.00 -13.41 -11.55
CA GLU A 99 3.04 -14.38 -10.44
C GLU A 99 4.46 -14.80 -10.04
N LYS A 100 5.33 -15.08 -11.01
CA LYS A 100 6.71 -15.48 -10.71
C LYS A 100 7.51 -14.38 -10.00
N LEU A 101 7.21 -13.12 -10.29
CA LEU A 101 7.81 -12.00 -9.59
C LEU A 101 7.29 -11.90 -8.16
N ALA A 102 5.97 -12.07 -7.96
CA ALA A 102 5.39 -12.09 -6.62
C ALA A 102 5.99 -13.22 -5.77
N ASN A 103 6.10 -14.43 -6.34
CA ASN A 103 6.76 -15.57 -5.69
C ASN A 103 8.22 -15.27 -5.33
N LEU A 104 8.98 -14.68 -6.24
CA LEU A 104 10.38 -14.31 -5.97
C LEU A 104 10.48 -13.30 -4.83
N GLN A 105 9.65 -12.27 -4.83
CA GLN A 105 9.67 -11.25 -3.80
C GLN A 105 9.33 -11.81 -2.42
N GLU A 106 8.37 -12.74 -2.34
CA GLU A 106 8.05 -13.39 -1.08
C GLU A 106 9.14 -14.36 -0.62
N GLN A 107 9.79 -15.06 -1.55
CA GLN A 107 10.98 -15.88 -1.22
C GLN A 107 12.14 -15.02 -0.70
N LEU A 108 12.22 -13.76 -1.13
CA LEU A 108 13.18 -12.78 -0.64
C LEU A 108 12.75 -12.11 0.68
N GLY A 109 11.58 -12.47 1.21
CA GLY A 109 11.12 -12.06 2.53
C GLY A 109 10.09 -10.92 2.56
N LEU A 110 9.53 -10.50 1.42
CA LEU A 110 8.44 -9.53 1.39
C LEU A 110 7.12 -10.18 1.78
N PHE A 111 6.23 -9.41 2.40
CA PHE A 111 4.87 -9.88 2.65
C PHE A 111 4.04 -9.87 1.37
N GLY A 112 3.33 -10.95 1.07
CA GLY A 112 2.51 -11.00 -0.12
C GLY A 112 1.48 -12.14 -0.12
N ASN A 113 1.05 -12.52 -1.32
CA ASN A 113 0.06 -13.58 -1.53
C ASN A 113 0.47 -14.61 -2.59
N TYR A 114 1.73 -14.64 -2.99
CA TYR A 114 2.31 -15.52 -4.03
C TYR A 114 1.70 -15.41 -5.42
N ILE A 115 0.79 -14.48 -5.64
CA ILE A 115 0.04 -14.36 -6.89
C ILE A 115 0.29 -13.00 -7.55
N ASN A 116 -0.15 -11.91 -6.90
CA ASN A 116 -0.22 -10.61 -7.56
C ASN A 116 0.05 -9.43 -6.64
N SER A 117 0.55 -9.69 -5.44
CA SER A 117 0.89 -8.63 -4.49
C SER A 117 2.06 -9.00 -3.61
N TYR A 118 2.89 -8.03 -3.35
CA TYR A 118 3.95 -8.09 -2.35
C TYR A 118 4.16 -6.70 -1.75
N THR A 119 4.54 -6.68 -0.49
CA THR A 119 4.68 -5.46 0.31
C THR A 119 6.05 -5.45 0.95
N TYR A 120 6.77 -4.36 0.74
CA TYR A 120 8.03 -4.13 1.41
C TYR A 120 7.80 -4.09 2.93
N ASN A 121 8.68 -4.70 3.63
CA ASN A 121 8.90 -4.57 5.07
C ASN A 121 10.42 -4.36 5.25
N PRO A 122 10.89 -3.80 6.36
CA PRO A 122 12.31 -3.56 6.56
C PRO A 122 13.16 -4.79 6.21
N GLN A 123 13.99 -4.65 5.19
CA GLN A 123 14.78 -5.73 4.61
C GLN A 123 16.27 -5.58 4.93
N THR A 124 17.02 -6.62 4.60
CA THR A 124 18.47 -6.59 4.71
C THR A 124 19.09 -5.53 3.79
N PRO A 125 20.25 -4.94 4.16
CA PRO A 125 20.95 -4.01 3.28
C PRO A 125 21.29 -4.60 1.91
N VAL A 126 21.51 -5.91 1.84
CA VAL A 126 21.77 -6.63 0.57
C VAL A 126 20.54 -6.57 -0.33
N TYR A 127 19.37 -6.90 0.20
CA TYR A 127 18.12 -6.78 -0.56
C TYR A 127 17.92 -5.35 -1.07
N ASN A 128 18.05 -4.36 -0.20
CA ASN A 128 17.86 -2.95 -0.55
C ASN A 128 18.82 -2.51 -1.66
N SER A 129 20.06 -2.97 -1.62
CA SER A 129 21.06 -2.68 -2.67
C SER A 129 20.70 -3.36 -3.99
N MET A 130 20.35 -4.65 -3.96
CA MET A 130 19.96 -5.42 -5.16
C MET A 130 18.69 -4.89 -5.82
N MET A 131 17.72 -4.42 -5.04
CA MET A 131 16.49 -3.83 -5.57
C MET A 131 16.66 -2.35 -5.95
N SER A 132 17.88 -1.82 -5.92
CA SER A 132 18.20 -0.44 -6.26
C SER A 132 17.49 0.60 -5.39
N LEU A 133 17.19 0.24 -4.13
CA LEU A 133 16.60 1.17 -3.17
C LEU A 133 17.65 2.16 -2.71
N LYS A 134 17.62 3.34 -3.32
CA LYS A 134 18.54 4.45 -3.01
C LYS A 134 18.16 5.14 -1.71
N TYR A 135 16.85 5.26 -1.46
CA TYR A 135 16.34 5.85 -0.24
C TYR A 135 15.42 4.92 0.50
N ILE A 136 15.56 4.90 1.82
CA ILE A 136 14.63 4.29 2.74
C ILE A 136 14.03 5.43 3.57
N VAL A 137 12.72 5.57 3.55
CA VAL A 137 12.01 6.58 4.33
C VAL A 137 11.34 5.88 5.51
N ASP A 138 11.86 6.16 6.69
CA ASP A 138 11.27 5.67 7.93
C ASP A 138 10.13 6.59 8.37
N ASN A 139 8.97 6.00 8.59
CA ASN A 139 7.75 6.68 9.02
C ASN A 139 7.13 6.04 10.27
N ASN A 140 7.92 5.29 11.01
CA ASN A 140 7.49 4.67 12.25
C ASN A 140 8.31 5.21 13.43
N GLU A 141 7.69 6.00 14.28
CA GLU A 141 8.30 6.63 15.45
C GLU A 141 8.90 5.63 16.45
N TYR A 142 8.51 4.36 16.38
CA TYR A 142 9.01 3.30 17.24
C TYR A 142 10.25 2.61 16.70
N ASN A 143 10.63 2.87 15.45
CA ASN A 143 11.83 2.29 14.88
C ASN A 143 13.09 2.98 15.43
N PRO A 144 14.14 2.21 15.75
CA PRO A 144 15.43 2.83 16.01
C PRO A 144 15.98 3.47 14.72
N PRO A 145 16.79 4.52 14.83
CA PRO A 145 17.46 5.10 13.68
C PRO A 145 18.21 4.04 12.86
N LEU A 146 18.18 4.16 11.53
CA LEU A 146 18.91 3.23 10.67
C LEU A 146 20.42 3.32 10.93
N ASN A 147 21.10 2.18 10.76
CA ASN A 147 22.53 2.06 11.01
C ASN A 147 23.33 3.06 10.15
N ASP A 148 24.01 3.98 10.79
CA ASP A 148 24.79 5.07 10.17
C ASP A 148 25.98 4.58 9.31
N LYS A 149 26.46 3.35 9.53
CA LYS A 149 27.48 2.74 8.65
C LYS A 149 26.94 2.39 7.26
N LEU A 150 25.65 2.10 7.17
CA LEU A 150 24.98 1.64 5.95
C LEU A 150 24.13 2.73 5.31
N TYR A 151 23.59 3.60 6.12
CA TYR A 151 22.65 4.63 5.68
C TYR A 151 23.14 6.00 6.13
N GLU A 152 22.84 7.00 5.36
CA GLU A 152 23.11 8.40 5.64
C GLU A 152 21.78 9.14 5.79
N TYR A 153 21.60 9.81 6.90
CA TYR A 153 20.42 10.65 7.11
C TYR A 153 20.44 11.84 6.16
N VAL A 154 19.33 12.09 5.47
CA VAL A 154 19.20 13.15 4.46
C VAL A 154 18.34 14.30 4.98
N GLY A 155 17.15 13.99 5.51
CA GLY A 155 16.21 15.00 5.97
C GLY A 155 14.95 14.38 6.54
N SER A 156 14.04 15.24 7.04
CA SER A 156 12.75 14.80 7.56
C SER A 156 11.66 15.84 7.34
N SER A 157 10.42 15.36 7.19
CA SER A 157 9.21 16.17 7.20
C SER A 157 8.09 15.42 7.92
N GLY A 158 7.51 16.06 8.95
CA GLY A 158 6.57 15.40 9.84
C GLY A 158 7.17 14.13 10.45
N LYS A 159 6.50 13.00 10.28
CA LYS A 159 6.97 11.69 10.75
C LYS A 159 7.91 10.96 9.79
N PHE A 160 8.18 11.51 8.61
CA PHE A 160 9.01 10.87 7.59
C PHE A 160 10.46 11.28 7.74
N HIS A 161 11.35 10.30 7.89
CA HIS A 161 12.79 10.45 7.99
C HIS A 161 13.47 9.75 6.82
N ALA A 162 14.12 10.48 5.95
CA ALA A 162 14.76 9.94 4.75
C ALA A 162 16.23 9.57 5.02
N TYR A 163 16.59 8.37 4.59
CA TYR A 163 17.95 7.85 4.69
C TYR A 163 18.43 7.38 3.33
N ARG A 164 19.61 7.81 2.91
CA ARG A 164 20.27 7.34 1.69
C ARG A 164 21.05 6.06 1.98
N ASN A 165 20.78 5.01 1.19
CA ASN A 165 21.58 3.78 1.21
C ASN A 165 22.96 4.04 0.59
N LYS A 166 24.04 3.87 1.34
CA LYS A 166 25.41 4.09 0.88
C LYS A 166 25.90 3.06 -0.14
N TYR A 167 25.23 1.92 -0.20
CA TYR A 167 25.60 0.76 -1.03
C TYR A 167 24.54 0.44 -2.09
N TRP A 168 23.70 1.42 -2.45
CA TRP A 168 22.70 1.22 -3.50
C TRP A 168 23.35 0.91 -4.83
N LEU A 169 22.72 0.04 -5.62
CA LEU A 169 23.11 -0.23 -6.99
C LEU A 169 22.20 0.53 -7.95
N PRO A 170 22.70 0.94 -9.13
CA PRO A 170 21.83 1.54 -10.15
C PRO A 170 20.74 0.56 -10.61
N ILE A 171 19.66 1.06 -11.23
CA ILE A 171 18.53 0.25 -11.70
C ILE A 171 18.98 -0.87 -12.65
N ALA A 172 20.05 -0.65 -13.40
CA ALA A 172 20.69 -1.65 -14.24
C ALA A 172 22.19 -1.75 -13.90
N TYR A 173 22.64 -2.94 -13.55
CA TYR A 173 24.03 -3.24 -13.25
C TYR A 173 24.43 -4.60 -13.81
N CYS A 174 25.71 -4.74 -14.13
CA CYS A 174 26.26 -5.99 -14.62
C CYS A 174 26.77 -6.87 -13.47
N VAL A 175 26.47 -8.14 -13.55
CA VAL A 175 27.02 -9.16 -12.65
C VAL A 175 27.91 -10.14 -13.44
N LYS A 176 28.85 -10.77 -12.76
CA LYS A 176 29.66 -11.83 -13.38
C LYS A 176 28.78 -13.05 -13.66
N SER A 177 29.07 -13.75 -14.75
CA SER A 177 28.31 -14.92 -15.19
C SER A 177 28.38 -16.12 -14.25
N ASP A 178 29.35 -16.15 -13.34
CA ASP A 178 29.56 -17.22 -12.36
C ASP A 178 28.67 -17.10 -11.10
N ILE A 179 27.91 -16.02 -10.97
CA ILE A 179 26.93 -15.84 -9.88
C ILE A 179 25.75 -16.81 -9.98
N THR A 180 25.48 -17.36 -11.16
CA THR A 180 24.32 -18.22 -11.45
C THR A 180 24.63 -19.72 -11.45
N SER A 181 25.84 -20.11 -11.12
CA SER A 181 26.28 -21.51 -11.07
C SER A 181 26.13 -22.16 -9.69
#